data_ae8ec24045e64d4460de9b618ff58a84
#
_entry.id   ae8ec24045e64d4460de9b618ff58a84
#
_cell.length_a   1.000
_cell.length_b   1.000
_cell.length_c   1.000
_cell.angle_alpha   90.00
_cell.angle_beta   90.00
_cell.angle_gamma   90.00
#
_symmetry.space_group_name_H-M   'P 1'
#
loop_
_entity.id
_entity.type
_entity.pdbx_description
1 polymer ?
#
loop_
_entity_poly.entity_id
_entity_poly.type
_entity_poly.pdbx_seq_one_letter_code
_entity_poly.pdbx_strand_id
1 'polypeptide(L)'
;MRLDKFLAEAAGLTRKDAKAVLGKGRVTVNSEVCKSGDRKLSDTDVVMLDGKHLSAQEEFLYLMLHKPAGVVSATEDKRDKTVLDVIREYEARGQQNGAHADTDLCVFRIGNRDIAPVGRLDKDTEGLLLLTDDGELAHRLLSPKRHVDKVYYAKVSGKVPEDAAERFAQGIMVGQDYQAMPAGLAVLSYDATTDVSEVHITLREGKFHQVKRMCHEIGCEVLYLKRMSMGSLLLDEALLPGEVRRLTEEEVQKLRTDVG
;
A
#
# COMPACT_ATOMS: atom_id res chain seq x y z
N MET A 1 12.53 -23.22 16.08
CA MET A 1 12.78 -23.64 14.66
C MET A 1 14.17 -24.25 14.53
N ARG A 2 14.50 -25.09 13.51
CA ARG A 2 15.88 -25.57 13.26
C ARG A 2 16.67 -24.52 12.50
N LEU A 3 17.98 -24.39 12.80
CA LEU A 3 18.85 -23.40 12.17
C LEU A 3 18.98 -23.58 10.64
N ASP A 4 19.02 -24.82 10.13
CA ASP A 4 19.06 -25.07 8.68
C ASP A 4 17.79 -24.59 7.96
N LYS A 5 16.62 -24.76 8.59
CA LYS A 5 15.34 -24.26 8.10
C LYS A 5 15.29 -22.73 8.19
N PHE A 6 15.71 -22.16 9.31
CA PHE A 6 15.82 -20.73 9.51
C PHE A 6 16.68 -20.04 8.42
N LEU A 7 17.87 -20.59 8.11
CA LEU A 7 18.75 -20.06 7.08
C LEU A 7 18.13 -20.13 5.68
N ALA A 8 17.37 -21.20 5.40
CA ALA A 8 16.66 -21.33 4.15
C ALA A 8 15.59 -20.24 3.99
N GLU A 9 14.84 -19.98 5.05
CA GLU A 9 13.76 -18.98 5.07
C GLU A 9 14.30 -17.54 5.14
N ALA A 10 15.24 -17.27 6.06
CA ALA A 10 15.72 -15.92 6.34
C ALA A 10 16.78 -15.40 5.33
N ALA A 11 17.53 -16.30 4.68
CA ALA A 11 18.56 -15.90 3.72
C ALA A 11 18.27 -16.36 2.28
N GLY A 12 17.07 -16.91 2.01
CA GLY A 12 16.70 -17.41 0.67
C GLY A 12 17.60 -18.55 0.17
N LEU A 13 18.21 -19.34 1.07
CA LEU A 13 19.16 -20.40 0.74
C LEU A 13 18.44 -21.72 0.48
N THR A 14 18.98 -22.52 -0.44
CA THR A 14 18.59 -23.94 -0.49
C THR A 14 19.12 -24.67 0.75
N ARG A 15 18.51 -25.80 1.13
CA ARG A 15 19.01 -26.63 2.24
C ARG A 15 20.47 -27.05 2.04
N LYS A 16 20.92 -27.23 0.79
CA LYS A 16 22.29 -27.56 0.44
C LYS A 16 23.22 -26.37 0.73
N ASP A 17 22.81 -25.16 0.33
CA ASP A 17 23.60 -23.95 0.55
C ASP A 17 23.63 -23.57 2.03
N ALA A 18 22.54 -23.75 2.77
CA ALA A 18 22.50 -23.57 4.22
C ALA A 18 23.53 -24.47 4.93
N LYS A 19 23.62 -25.76 4.54
CA LYS A 19 24.66 -26.66 5.05
C LYS A 19 26.08 -26.21 4.67
N ALA A 20 26.25 -25.67 3.45
CA ALA A 20 27.57 -25.20 3.00
C ALA A 20 28.06 -23.97 3.78
N VAL A 21 27.19 -22.99 4.05
CA VAL A 21 27.56 -21.79 4.84
C VAL A 21 27.82 -22.14 6.30
N LEU A 22 27.04 -23.06 6.88
CA LEU A 22 27.29 -23.60 8.22
C LEU A 22 28.64 -24.32 8.32
N GLY A 23 28.94 -25.22 7.39
CA GLY A 23 30.20 -25.95 7.35
C GLY A 23 31.43 -25.04 7.23
N LYS A 24 31.29 -23.91 6.53
CA LYS A 24 32.34 -22.87 6.39
C LYS A 24 32.45 -21.96 7.63
N GLY A 25 31.63 -22.13 8.66
CA GLY A 25 31.65 -21.30 9.87
C GLY A 25 31.21 -19.84 9.66
N ARG A 26 30.42 -19.57 8.62
CA ARG A 26 29.93 -18.23 8.29
C ARG A 26 28.71 -17.80 9.11
N VAL A 27 28.13 -18.73 9.88
CA VAL A 27 26.92 -18.50 10.69
C VAL A 27 27.30 -18.43 12.15
N THR A 28 26.83 -17.40 12.84
CA THR A 28 26.91 -17.32 14.31
C THR A 28 25.49 -17.29 14.92
N VAL A 29 25.36 -17.86 16.11
CA VAL A 29 24.14 -17.79 16.92
C VAL A 29 24.57 -17.26 18.29
N ASN A 30 24.02 -16.12 18.71
CA ASN A 30 24.41 -15.40 19.93
C ASN A 30 25.92 -15.12 19.97
N SER A 31 26.49 -14.69 18.84
CA SER A 31 27.93 -14.40 18.64
C SER A 31 28.85 -15.64 18.62
N GLU A 32 28.35 -16.86 18.77
CA GLU A 32 29.12 -18.11 18.67
C GLU A 32 28.97 -18.76 17.30
N VAL A 33 30.09 -19.18 16.67
CA VAL A 33 30.07 -19.88 15.39
C VAL A 33 29.31 -21.20 15.51
N CYS A 34 28.26 -21.36 14.71
CA CYS A 34 27.47 -22.58 14.67
C CYS A 34 27.65 -23.31 13.33
N LYS A 35 28.13 -24.56 13.39
CA LYS A 35 28.33 -25.43 12.21
C LYS A 35 27.24 -26.48 12.04
N SER A 36 26.34 -26.63 13.03
CA SER A 36 25.28 -27.65 13.04
C SER A 36 23.94 -27.03 12.63
N GLY A 37 23.33 -27.56 11.56
CA GLY A 37 22.01 -27.10 11.07
C GLY A 37 20.83 -27.59 11.91
N ASP A 38 21.02 -28.59 12.79
CA ASP A 38 19.96 -29.17 13.64
C ASP A 38 19.77 -28.39 14.93
N ARG A 39 20.62 -27.43 15.24
CA ARG A 39 20.43 -26.56 16.40
C ARG A 39 19.02 -25.98 16.37
N LYS A 40 18.28 -26.18 17.44
CA LYS A 40 16.97 -25.55 17.64
C LYS A 40 17.20 -24.11 18.11
N LEU A 41 16.58 -23.18 17.41
CA LEU A 41 16.57 -21.77 17.76
C LEU A 41 15.37 -21.47 18.67
N SER A 42 15.60 -20.62 19.68
CA SER A 42 14.57 -19.94 20.45
C SER A 42 14.20 -18.60 19.76
N ASP A 43 13.12 -17.98 20.21
CA ASP A 43 12.68 -16.67 19.65
C ASP A 43 13.61 -15.51 20.03
N THR A 44 14.51 -15.72 20.99
CA THR A 44 15.50 -14.74 21.48
C THR A 44 16.89 -14.94 20.86
N ASP A 45 17.11 -16.00 20.07
CA ASP A 45 18.42 -16.26 19.49
C ASP A 45 18.73 -15.28 18.35
N VAL A 46 19.88 -14.64 18.44
CA VAL A 46 20.41 -13.75 17.40
C VAL A 46 21.27 -14.55 16.42
N VAL A 47 20.79 -14.69 15.19
CA VAL A 47 21.51 -15.39 14.12
C VAL A 47 22.14 -14.40 13.17
N MET A 48 23.43 -14.60 12.87
CA MET A 48 24.14 -13.78 11.88
C MET A 48 24.76 -14.66 10.79
N LEU A 49 24.73 -14.18 9.55
CA LEU A 49 25.44 -14.75 8.40
C LEU A 49 26.43 -13.69 7.89
N ASP A 50 27.71 -14.02 7.89
CA ASP A 50 28.81 -13.12 7.49
C ASP A 50 28.79 -11.77 8.25
N GLY A 51 28.44 -11.79 9.51
CA GLY A 51 28.32 -10.57 10.32
C GLY A 51 27.05 -9.74 10.10
N LYS A 52 26.13 -10.20 9.22
CA LYS A 52 24.82 -9.57 9.04
C LYS A 52 23.75 -10.32 9.86
N HIS A 53 22.95 -9.57 10.59
CA HIS A 53 21.82 -10.12 11.34
C HIS A 53 20.81 -10.75 10.38
N LEU A 54 20.37 -11.98 10.67
CA LEU A 54 19.27 -12.64 9.99
C LEU A 54 18.05 -12.65 10.91
N SER A 55 16.93 -12.18 10.42
CA SER A 55 15.63 -12.33 11.08
C SER A 55 14.83 -13.42 10.38
N ALA A 56 14.19 -14.31 11.15
CA ALA A 56 13.29 -15.35 10.59
C ALA A 56 11.97 -14.78 10.09
N GLN A 57 11.58 -13.65 10.61
CA GLN A 57 10.52 -12.82 10.05
C GLN A 57 11.23 -11.72 9.26
N GLU A 58 11.31 -11.87 7.94
CA GLU A 58 11.33 -10.66 7.13
C GLU A 58 10.09 -9.89 7.56
N GLU A 59 10.29 -8.79 8.28
CA GLU A 59 9.21 -7.88 8.59
C GLU A 59 8.47 -7.57 7.29
N PHE A 60 7.15 -7.73 7.30
CA PHE A 60 6.35 -7.35 6.14
C PHE A 60 6.71 -5.93 5.72
N LEU A 61 6.78 -5.73 4.44
CA LEU A 61 7.03 -4.41 3.88
C LEU A 61 5.70 -3.69 3.66
N TYR A 62 5.61 -2.48 4.17
CA TYR A 62 4.46 -1.60 3.99
C TYR A 62 4.92 -0.31 3.35
N LEU A 63 4.42 -0.02 2.15
CA LEU A 63 4.79 1.16 1.38
C LEU A 63 3.57 2.05 1.14
N MET A 64 3.74 3.34 1.39
CA MET A 64 2.83 4.39 0.95
C MET A 64 3.36 4.95 -0.37
N LEU A 65 2.61 4.80 -1.43
CA LEU A 65 2.85 5.43 -2.72
C LEU A 65 1.84 6.56 -2.92
N HIS A 66 2.31 7.75 -3.24
CA HIS A 66 1.45 8.77 -3.87
C HIS A 66 1.33 8.40 -5.35
N LYS A 67 0.33 7.56 -5.66
CA LYS A 67 0.12 7.08 -7.03
C LYS A 67 -0.13 8.26 -7.98
N PRO A 68 0.63 8.42 -9.05
CA PRO A 68 0.35 9.42 -10.08
C PRO A 68 -0.77 8.97 -11.01
N ALA A 69 -1.39 9.92 -11.71
CA ALA A 69 -2.25 9.60 -12.85
C ALA A 69 -1.48 8.91 -13.99
N GLY A 70 -2.18 8.17 -14.83
CA GLY A 70 -1.61 7.47 -15.98
C GLY A 70 -0.99 6.10 -15.67
N VAL A 71 -1.01 5.65 -14.41
CA VAL A 71 -0.40 4.41 -13.93
C VAL A 71 -1.49 3.45 -13.43
N VAL A 72 -1.38 2.16 -13.77
CA VAL A 72 -2.33 1.12 -13.32
C VAL A 72 -1.93 0.52 -11.99
N SER A 73 -2.93 0.24 -11.12
CA SER A 73 -2.74 -0.44 -9.84
C SER A 73 -2.62 -1.95 -10.02
N ALA A 74 -1.55 -2.38 -10.68
CA ALA A 74 -1.22 -3.78 -10.94
C ALA A 74 0.26 -4.04 -10.66
N THR A 75 0.61 -5.30 -10.45
CA THR A 75 2.01 -5.73 -10.30
C THR A 75 2.71 -5.84 -11.65
N GLU A 76 1.97 -6.24 -12.68
CA GLU A 76 2.42 -6.36 -14.06
C GLU A 76 1.31 -5.95 -15.02
N ASP A 77 1.68 -5.31 -16.11
CA ASP A 77 0.79 -5.01 -17.25
C ASP A 77 1.60 -5.00 -18.55
N LYS A 78 0.97 -5.44 -19.67
CA LYS A 78 1.66 -5.54 -20.97
C LYS A 78 1.71 -4.21 -21.75
N ARG A 79 0.88 -3.26 -21.41
CA ARG A 79 0.67 -2.01 -22.16
C ARG A 79 0.90 -0.77 -21.33
N ASP A 80 0.52 -0.83 -20.07
CA ASP A 80 0.49 0.32 -19.20
C ASP A 80 1.56 0.22 -18.11
N LYS A 81 2.15 1.35 -17.75
CA LYS A 81 3.05 1.47 -16.62
C LYS A 81 2.33 1.11 -15.33
N THR A 82 2.96 0.27 -14.52
CA THR A 82 2.39 -0.22 -13.26
C THR A 82 2.90 0.57 -12.06
N VAL A 83 2.24 0.41 -10.92
CA VAL A 83 2.69 1.01 -9.66
C VAL A 83 4.03 0.42 -9.20
N LEU A 84 4.34 -0.84 -9.53
CA LEU A 84 5.67 -1.41 -9.23
C LEU A 84 6.77 -0.81 -10.10
N ASP A 85 6.47 -0.45 -11.35
CA ASP A 85 7.44 0.24 -12.21
C ASP A 85 7.77 1.63 -11.66
N VAL A 86 6.76 2.35 -11.12
CA VAL A 86 6.97 3.64 -10.45
C VAL A 86 7.92 3.49 -9.25
N ILE A 87 7.70 2.46 -8.41
CA ILE A 87 8.55 2.21 -7.25
C ILE A 87 9.99 1.87 -7.67
N ARG A 88 10.17 1.00 -8.68
CA ARG A 88 11.50 0.65 -9.22
C ARG A 88 12.26 1.87 -9.77
N GLU A 89 11.55 2.76 -10.48
CA GLU A 89 12.14 4.00 -10.96
C GLU A 89 12.52 4.96 -9.83
N TYR A 90 11.70 5.02 -8.78
CA TYR A 90 11.99 5.82 -7.60
C TYR A 90 13.26 5.31 -6.89
N GLU A 91 13.37 3.99 -6.67
CA GLU A 91 14.56 3.35 -6.11
C GLU A 91 15.83 3.64 -6.95
N ALA A 92 15.71 3.52 -8.29
CA ALA A 92 16.84 3.74 -9.20
C ALA A 92 17.34 5.21 -9.16
N ARG A 93 16.42 6.18 -9.05
CA ARG A 93 16.76 7.60 -8.90
C ARG A 93 17.47 7.90 -7.58
N GLY A 94 17.03 7.31 -6.49
CA GLY A 94 17.65 7.45 -5.16
C GLY A 94 19.10 6.94 -5.15
N GLN A 95 19.39 5.83 -5.84
CA GLN A 95 20.75 5.27 -5.96
C GLN A 95 21.71 6.14 -6.78
N GLN A 96 21.22 6.81 -7.83
CA GLN A 96 22.06 7.66 -8.71
C GLN A 96 22.48 8.98 -8.07
N ASN A 97 21.64 9.55 -7.23
CA ASN A 97 21.88 10.88 -6.67
C ASN A 97 22.78 10.91 -5.43
N GLY A 98 23.26 9.74 -4.94
CA GLY A 98 24.16 9.65 -3.78
C GLY A 98 23.60 10.27 -2.49
N ALA A 99 22.39 10.80 -2.54
CA ALA A 99 21.77 11.59 -1.47
C ALA A 99 21.28 10.73 -0.29
N HIS A 100 21.39 9.41 -0.40
CA HIS A 100 20.80 8.48 0.55
C HIS A 100 21.72 7.35 1.00
N ALA A 101 23.03 7.59 1.00
CA ALA A 101 24.02 6.60 1.49
C ALA A 101 23.84 6.26 2.99
N ASP A 102 23.14 7.13 3.75
CA ASP A 102 22.96 6.99 5.21
C ASP A 102 21.50 6.77 5.66
N THR A 103 20.54 6.75 4.73
CA THR A 103 19.16 6.41 5.10
C THR A 103 18.74 5.16 4.33
N ASP A 104 18.48 4.08 5.04
CA ASP A 104 17.83 2.81 4.59
C ASP A 104 16.45 3.03 3.91
N LEU A 105 16.11 4.28 3.63
CA LEU A 105 14.78 4.76 3.24
C LEU A 105 14.45 4.57 1.76
N CYS A 106 15.44 4.40 0.88
CA CYS A 106 15.20 4.40 -0.57
C CYS A 106 15.40 3.06 -1.27
N VAL A 107 15.82 2.02 -0.56
CA VAL A 107 15.96 0.67 -1.12
C VAL A 107 14.95 -0.25 -0.45
N PHE A 108 13.81 -0.46 -1.10
CA PHE A 108 12.74 -1.30 -0.56
C PHE A 108 12.96 -2.78 -0.83
N ARG A 109 13.89 -3.12 -1.74
CA ARG A 109 14.23 -4.49 -2.16
C ARG A 109 13.00 -5.27 -2.64
N ILE A 110 12.12 -4.61 -3.39
CA ILE A 110 10.87 -5.20 -3.86
C ILE A 110 11.07 -6.37 -4.83
N GLY A 111 12.26 -6.50 -5.44
CA GLY A 111 12.53 -7.50 -6.48
C GLY A 111 12.41 -8.96 -6.05
N ASN A 112 12.49 -9.25 -4.75
CA ASN A 112 12.40 -10.62 -4.19
C ASN A 112 11.18 -10.81 -3.28
N ARG A 113 10.19 -9.88 -3.31
CA ARG A 113 9.01 -9.88 -2.47
C ARG A 113 7.75 -9.87 -3.32
N ASP A 114 6.71 -10.57 -2.88
CA ASP A 114 5.37 -10.55 -3.49
C ASP A 114 4.59 -9.29 -3.06
N ILE A 115 5.17 -8.11 -3.32
CA ILE A 115 4.54 -6.85 -3.02
C ILE A 115 3.38 -6.60 -3.98
N ALA A 116 2.21 -6.34 -3.42
CA ALA A 116 1.01 -6.05 -4.18
C ALA A 116 0.28 -4.79 -3.65
N PRO A 117 -0.43 -4.05 -4.52
CA PRO A 117 -1.25 -2.94 -4.07
C PRO A 117 -2.46 -3.42 -3.27
N VAL A 118 -2.74 -2.74 -2.16
CA VAL A 118 -3.94 -2.97 -1.33
C VAL A 118 -5.12 -2.24 -1.95
N GLY A 119 -5.86 -2.97 -2.76
CA GLY A 119 -6.93 -2.44 -3.59
C GLY A 119 -6.39 -1.75 -4.85
N ARG A 120 -7.32 -1.10 -5.55
CA ARG A 120 -7.03 -0.50 -6.84
C ARG A 120 -7.52 0.96 -6.86
N LEU A 121 -6.73 1.81 -7.47
CA LEU A 121 -7.14 3.11 -7.95
C LEU A 121 -7.19 3.04 -9.48
N ASP A 122 -8.11 3.74 -10.09
CA ASP A 122 -8.22 3.83 -11.54
C ASP A 122 -6.93 4.44 -12.12
N LYS A 123 -6.70 4.24 -13.42
CA LYS A 123 -5.48 4.72 -14.08
C LYS A 123 -5.29 6.24 -13.95
N ASP A 124 -6.37 7.00 -14.02
CA ASP A 124 -6.40 8.46 -13.91
C ASP A 124 -6.58 8.97 -12.46
N THR A 125 -6.85 8.10 -11.49
CA THR A 125 -6.99 8.46 -10.08
C THR A 125 -5.62 8.52 -9.41
N GLU A 126 -5.40 9.57 -8.63
CA GLU A 126 -4.18 9.81 -7.87
C GLU A 126 -4.31 9.48 -6.38
N GLY A 127 -3.21 9.63 -5.65
CA GLY A 127 -3.22 9.68 -4.19
C GLY A 127 -2.73 8.41 -3.51
N LEU A 128 -3.19 8.22 -2.28
CA LEU A 128 -2.72 7.16 -1.39
C LEU A 128 -2.96 5.78 -1.98
N LEU A 129 -1.88 5.04 -2.21
CA LEU A 129 -1.91 3.61 -2.47
C LEU A 129 -0.97 2.89 -1.51
N LEU A 130 -1.53 2.01 -0.68
CA LEU A 130 -0.76 1.11 0.17
C LEU A 130 -0.32 -0.09 -0.67
N LEU A 131 0.95 -0.49 -0.54
CA LEU A 131 1.48 -1.75 -1.09
C LEU A 131 2.13 -2.54 0.03
N THR A 132 1.94 -3.86 0.02
CA THR A 132 2.51 -4.76 1.03
C THR A 132 2.59 -6.20 0.54
N ASP A 133 3.45 -7.00 1.18
CA ASP A 133 3.49 -8.45 1.11
C ASP A 133 2.73 -9.13 2.29
N ASP A 134 2.11 -8.34 3.21
CA ASP A 134 1.18 -8.83 4.23
C ASP A 134 -0.21 -9.06 3.61
N GLY A 135 -0.39 -10.22 2.98
CA GLY A 135 -1.65 -10.58 2.32
C GLY A 135 -2.84 -10.67 3.30
N GLU A 136 -2.59 -10.99 4.57
CA GLU A 136 -3.66 -11.06 5.57
C GLU A 136 -4.19 -9.67 5.90
N LEU A 137 -3.32 -8.71 6.20
CA LEU A 137 -3.72 -7.33 6.45
C LEU A 137 -4.38 -6.71 5.21
N ALA A 138 -3.82 -6.93 4.02
CA ALA A 138 -4.39 -6.45 2.76
C ALA A 138 -5.81 -6.96 2.55
N HIS A 139 -6.06 -8.26 2.75
CA HIS A 139 -7.39 -8.86 2.64
C HIS A 139 -8.38 -8.26 3.65
N ARG A 140 -7.95 -8.03 4.89
CA ARG A 140 -8.79 -7.42 5.94
C ARG A 140 -9.17 -5.97 5.60
N LEU A 141 -8.21 -5.15 5.14
CA LEU A 141 -8.43 -3.75 4.75
C LEU A 141 -9.39 -3.61 3.55
N LEU A 142 -9.41 -4.60 2.65
CA LEU A 142 -10.29 -4.61 1.47
C LEU A 142 -11.66 -5.20 1.74
N SER A 143 -11.82 -5.92 2.85
CA SER A 143 -13.08 -6.60 3.17
C SER A 143 -14.21 -5.61 3.44
N PRO A 144 -15.33 -5.67 2.69
CA PRO A 144 -16.48 -4.81 2.94
C PRO A 144 -17.06 -4.95 4.35
N LYS A 145 -16.86 -6.12 4.99
CA LYS A 145 -17.33 -6.40 6.35
C LYS A 145 -16.60 -5.60 7.44
N ARG A 146 -15.40 -5.09 7.13
CA ARG A 146 -14.58 -4.31 8.08
C ARG A 146 -14.86 -2.81 8.02
N HIS A 147 -15.62 -2.36 7.02
CA HIS A 147 -16.05 -0.96 6.88
C HIS A 147 -14.91 0.07 6.94
N VAL A 148 -13.73 -0.28 6.40
CA VAL A 148 -12.59 0.63 6.35
C VAL A 148 -12.90 1.80 5.43
N ASP A 149 -12.98 2.99 6.00
CA ASP A 149 -13.29 4.21 5.27
C ASP A 149 -12.16 4.57 4.30
N LYS A 150 -12.53 5.03 3.11
CA LYS A 150 -11.64 5.57 2.10
C LYS A 150 -12.13 6.96 1.73
N VAL A 151 -11.31 7.96 2.02
CA VAL A 151 -11.67 9.35 1.75
C VAL A 151 -11.02 9.80 0.44
N TYR A 152 -11.85 10.36 -0.42
CA TYR A 152 -11.42 10.92 -1.69
C TYR A 152 -11.69 12.43 -1.73
N TYR A 153 -10.74 13.18 -2.24
CA TYR A 153 -10.95 14.53 -2.71
C TYR A 153 -11.26 14.46 -4.21
N ALA A 154 -12.30 15.14 -4.64
CA ALA A 154 -12.68 15.22 -6.04
C ALA A 154 -13.00 16.65 -6.47
N LYS A 155 -12.67 16.96 -7.73
CA LYS A 155 -13.25 18.08 -8.46
C LYS A 155 -14.31 17.52 -9.39
N VAL A 156 -15.51 18.07 -9.32
CA VAL A 156 -16.64 17.64 -10.15
C VAL A 156 -17.23 18.81 -10.91
N SER A 157 -17.76 18.55 -12.11
CA SER A 157 -18.42 19.56 -12.92
C SER A 157 -19.73 19.99 -12.29
N GLY A 158 -20.04 21.28 -12.40
CA GLY A 158 -21.29 21.86 -11.96
C GLY A 158 -21.38 22.07 -10.45
N LYS A 159 -22.48 22.71 -10.04
CA LYS A 159 -22.86 22.85 -8.63
C LYS A 159 -23.48 21.55 -8.13
N VAL A 160 -22.91 20.98 -7.07
CA VAL A 160 -23.47 19.77 -6.42
C VAL A 160 -24.88 20.07 -5.91
N PRO A 161 -25.89 19.21 -6.21
CA PRO A 161 -27.24 19.36 -5.71
C PRO A 161 -27.31 19.36 -4.18
N GLU A 162 -28.24 20.12 -3.61
CA GLU A 162 -28.39 20.27 -2.15
C GLU A 162 -28.77 18.94 -1.46
N ASP A 163 -29.48 18.06 -2.16
CA ASP A 163 -29.90 16.74 -1.68
C ASP A 163 -28.82 15.65 -1.88
N ALA A 164 -27.73 15.95 -2.55
CA ALA A 164 -26.70 14.96 -2.92
C ALA A 164 -26.09 14.24 -1.70
N ALA A 165 -25.82 14.98 -0.62
CA ALA A 165 -25.26 14.41 0.60
C ALA A 165 -26.22 13.39 1.25
N GLU A 166 -27.52 13.68 1.26
CA GLU A 166 -28.55 12.78 1.77
C GLU A 166 -28.67 11.53 0.89
N ARG A 167 -28.68 11.69 -0.43
CA ARG A 167 -28.70 10.56 -1.39
C ARG A 167 -27.50 9.65 -1.22
N PHE A 168 -26.30 10.20 -1.00
CA PHE A 168 -25.10 9.41 -0.71
C PHE A 168 -25.24 8.66 0.62
N ALA A 169 -25.73 9.33 1.68
CA ALA A 169 -25.92 8.73 3.01
C ALA A 169 -26.96 7.59 3.01
N GLN A 170 -27.96 7.64 2.15
CA GLN A 170 -28.96 6.57 1.97
C GLN A 170 -28.44 5.43 1.08
N GLY A 171 -27.33 5.61 0.37
CA GLY A 171 -26.83 4.69 -0.63
C GLY A 171 -27.52 4.93 -1.98
N ILE A 172 -26.78 5.56 -2.89
CA ILE A 172 -27.28 5.92 -4.23
C ILE A 172 -27.35 4.70 -5.14
N MET A 173 -28.41 4.59 -5.94
CA MET A 173 -28.49 3.59 -7.01
C MET A 173 -27.53 3.98 -8.12
N VAL A 174 -26.65 3.06 -8.52
CA VAL A 174 -25.64 3.26 -9.57
C VAL A 174 -26.10 2.56 -10.84
N GLY A 175 -26.65 3.33 -11.77
CA GLY A 175 -27.31 2.80 -12.96
C GLY A 175 -28.42 1.84 -12.59
N GLN A 176 -28.49 0.71 -13.32
CA GLN A 176 -29.35 -0.43 -13.00
C GLN A 176 -28.58 -1.57 -12.31
N ASP A 177 -27.30 -1.37 -12.00
CA ASP A 177 -26.39 -2.46 -11.62
C ASP A 177 -26.51 -2.81 -10.12
N TYR A 178 -26.42 -1.79 -9.25
CA TYR A 178 -26.40 -2.01 -7.80
C TYR A 178 -26.71 -0.73 -7.02
N GLN A 179 -27.19 -0.92 -5.80
CA GLN A 179 -27.23 0.14 -4.80
C GLN A 179 -25.88 0.22 -4.09
N ALA A 180 -25.26 1.40 -4.06
CA ALA A 180 -24.04 1.63 -3.32
C ALA A 180 -24.32 1.55 -1.80
N MET A 181 -23.31 1.16 -1.02
CA MET A 181 -23.38 1.30 0.42
C MET A 181 -23.53 2.77 0.82
N PRO A 182 -24.13 3.07 1.98
CA PRO A 182 -24.13 4.41 2.54
C PRO A 182 -22.73 5.04 2.50
N ALA A 183 -22.66 6.26 1.98
CA ALA A 183 -21.44 6.98 1.73
C ALA A 183 -21.54 8.42 2.23
N GLY A 184 -20.39 9.03 2.55
CA GLY A 184 -20.33 10.45 2.90
C GLY A 184 -20.06 11.32 1.67
N LEU A 185 -20.71 12.47 1.59
CA LEU A 185 -20.39 13.54 0.65
C LEU A 185 -20.38 14.87 1.39
N ALA A 186 -19.26 15.58 1.32
CA ALA A 186 -19.12 16.93 1.87
C ALA A 186 -18.65 17.89 0.77
N VAL A 187 -19.43 18.93 0.50
CA VAL A 187 -19.06 19.99 -0.43
C VAL A 187 -18.13 20.95 0.29
N LEU A 188 -16.95 21.17 -0.27
CA LEU A 188 -15.93 22.06 0.27
C LEU A 188 -16.08 23.47 -0.31
N SER A 189 -16.24 23.54 -1.63
CA SER A 189 -16.40 24.82 -2.35
C SER A 189 -17.14 24.62 -3.68
N TYR A 190 -17.64 25.71 -4.23
CA TYR A 190 -18.12 25.81 -5.60
C TYR A 190 -17.60 27.11 -6.22
N ASP A 191 -16.94 26.99 -7.34
CA ASP A 191 -16.49 28.14 -8.15
C ASP A 191 -17.42 28.31 -9.34
N ALA A 192 -18.24 29.35 -9.29
CA ALA A 192 -19.18 29.69 -10.37
C ALA A 192 -18.49 30.16 -11.66
N THR A 193 -17.21 30.56 -11.62
CA THR A 193 -16.47 31.01 -12.79
C THR A 193 -16.04 29.81 -13.66
N THR A 194 -15.61 28.76 -13.03
CA THR A 194 -15.16 27.49 -13.68
C THR A 194 -16.26 26.46 -13.75
N ASP A 195 -17.39 26.69 -13.07
CA ASP A 195 -18.47 25.72 -12.87
C ASP A 195 -17.98 24.39 -12.30
N VAL A 196 -17.14 24.46 -11.26
CA VAL A 196 -16.53 23.32 -10.61
C VAL A 196 -16.81 23.33 -9.11
N SER A 197 -17.26 22.19 -8.59
CA SER A 197 -17.33 21.95 -7.14
C SER A 197 -16.15 21.08 -6.67
N GLU A 198 -15.64 21.40 -5.48
CA GLU A 198 -14.68 20.55 -4.77
C GLU A 198 -15.39 19.82 -3.66
N VAL A 199 -15.16 18.51 -3.56
CA VAL A 199 -15.88 17.66 -2.60
C VAL A 199 -14.95 16.65 -1.92
N HIS A 200 -15.32 16.24 -0.69
CA HIS A 200 -14.83 15.02 -0.08
C HIS A 200 -15.89 13.92 -0.17
N ILE A 201 -15.47 12.74 -0.57
CA ILE A 201 -16.34 11.56 -0.67
C ILE A 201 -15.73 10.44 0.19
N THR A 202 -16.53 9.88 1.11
CA THR A 202 -16.12 8.77 1.99
C THR A 202 -16.86 7.50 1.63
N LEU A 203 -16.11 6.45 1.26
CA LEU A 203 -16.65 5.14 0.87
C LEU A 203 -16.13 4.03 1.80
N ARG A 204 -16.97 3.00 2.03
CA ARG A 204 -16.63 1.78 2.77
C ARG A 204 -16.45 0.55 1.88
N GLU A 205 -16.66 0.70 0.61
CA GLU A 205 -16.48 -0.33 -0.41
C GLU A 205 -15.59 0.19 -1.55
N GLY A 206 -15.37 -0.60 -2.60
CA GLY A 206 -14.54 -0.18 -3.72
C GLY A 206 -14.93 -0.92 -4.99
N LYS A 207 -16.07 -0.54 -5.59
CA LYS A 207 -16.54 -1.10 -6.85
C LYS A 207 -15.93 -0.35 -8.03
N PHE A 208 -16.01 -0.95 -9.20
CA PHE A 208 -15.47 -0.40 -10.43
C PHE A 208 -15.99 1.01 -10.71
N HIS A 209 -15.06 1.98 -10.78
CA HIS A 209 -15.32 3.41 -11.02
C HIS A 209 -16.38 4.01 -10.09
N GLN A 210 -16.47 3.53 -8.84
CA GLN A 210 -17.61 3.82 -7.97
C GLN A 210 -17.82 5.31 -7.73
N VAL A 211 -16.77 6.07 -7.37
CA VAL A 211 -16.88 7.52 -7.14
C VAL A 211 -17.41 8.22 -8.38
N LYS A 212 -16.86 7.92 -9.55
CA LYS A 212 -17.26 8.54 -10.83
C LYS A 212 -18.73 8.27 -11.15
N ARG A 213 -19.14 7.00 -10.98
CA ARG A 213 -20.52 6.58 -11.23
C ARG A 213 -21.50 7.20 -10.26
N MET A 214 -21.16 7.28 -8.97
CA MET A 214 -22.01 7.93 -7.96
C MET A 214 -22.14 9.44 -8.21
N CYS A 215 -21.06 10.12 -8.62
CA CYS A 215 -21.13 11.53 -9.02
C CYS A 215 -22.01 11.73 -10.27
N HIS A 216 -21.90 10.84 -11.24
CA HIS A 216 -22.76 10.87 -12.44
C HIS A 216 -24.25 10.80 -12.10
N GLU A 217 -24.64 9.98 -11.13
CA GLU A 217 -26.06 9.85 -10.69
C GLU A 217 -26.62 11.12 -10.02
N ILE A 218 -25.78 12.03 -9.60
CA ILE A 218 -26.20 13.37 -9.11
C ILE A 218 -26.02 14.45 -10.16
N GLY A 219 -25.71 14.08 -11.43
CA GLY A 219 -25.55 15.01 -12.54
C GLY A 219 -24.20 15.71 -12.59
N CYS A 220 -23.18 15.20 -11.90
CA CYS A 220 -21.83 15.75 -11.86
C CYS A 220 -20.81 14.77 -12.47
N GLU A 221 -19.89 15.28 -13.29
CA GLU A 221 -18.78 14.48 -13.82
C GLU A 221 -17.51 14.70 -13.00
N VAL A 222 -16.77 13.62 -12.68
CA VAL A 222 -15.50 13.73 -11.97
C VAL A 222 -14.41 14.21 -12.93
N LEU A 223 -13.87 15.38 -12.66
CA LEU A 223 -12.78 16.01 -13.42
C LEU A 223 -11.40 15.66 -12.85
N TYR A 224 -11.32 15.49 -11.53
CA TYR A 224 -10.11 15.09 -10.80
C TYR A 224 -10.48 14.24 -9.61
N LEU A 225 -9.68 13.21 -9.32
CA LEU A 225 -9.91 12.30 -8.19
C LEU A 225 -8.59 11.93 -7.53
N LYS A 226 -8.54 12.11 -6.20
CA LYS A 226 -7.38 11.79 -5.38
C LYS A 226 -7.81 11.10 -4.10
N ARG A 227 -7.26 9.91 -3.80
CA ARG A 227 -7.51 9.27 -2.52
C ARG A 227 -6.61 9.87 -1.43
N MET A 228 -7.24 10.42 -0.40
CA MET A 228 -6.57 11.11 0.70
C MET A 228 -6.26 10.18 1.86
N SER A 229 -7.14 9.17 2.11
CA SER A 229 -6.93 8.22 3.22
C SER A 229 -7.51 6.84 2.95
N MET A 230 -7.03 5.86 3.74
CA MET A 230 -7.59 4.53 3.87
C MET A 230 -7.53 4.14 5.36
N GLY A 231 -8.70 4.04 6.03
CA GLY A 231 -8.76 3.91 7.48
C GLY A 231 -8.02 5.04 8.17
N SER A 232 -7.18 4.68 9.11
CA SER A 232 -6.33 5.63 9.85
C SER A 232 -5.12 6.15 9.06
N LEU A 233 -4.82 5.55 7.90
CA LEU A 233 -3.67 5.96 7.08
C LEU A 233 -4.03 7.16 6.22
N LEU A 234 -3.33 8.28 6.42
CA LEU A 234 -3.46 9.51 5.64
C LEU A 234 -2.34 9.58 4.60
N LEU A 235 -2.65 10.14 3.42
CA LEU A 235 -1.61 10.46 2.44
C LEU A 235 -0.65 11.49 3.04
N ASP A 236 0.63 11.19 2.99
CA ASP A 236 1.66 12.12 3.43
C ASP A 236 1.75 13.30 2.47
N GLU A 237 1.52 14.51 2.98
CA GLU A 237 1.54 15.74 2.18
C GLU A 237 2.91 16.07 1.61
N ALA A 238 3.98 15.55 2.23
CA ALA A 238 5.35 15.72 1.74
C ALA A 238 5.66 14.85 0.51
N LEU A 239 4.87 13.79 0.25
CA LEU A 239 5.07 12.94 -0.91
C LEU A 239 4.49 13.59 -2.19
N LEU A 240 5.34 13.83 -3.16
CA LEU A 240 4.91 14.22 -4.50
C LEU A 240 4.36 13.01 -5.29
N PRO A 241 3.52 13.23 -6.33
CA PRO A 241 3.06 12.14 -7.19
C PRO A 241 4.22 11.31 -7.77
N GLY A 242 4.19 10.01 -7.57
CA GLY A 242 5.26 9.08 -7.96
C GLY A 242 6.32 8.84 -6.89
N GLU A 243 6.24 9.49 -5.74
CA GLU A 243 7.11 9.23 -4.61
C GLU A 243 6.53 8.18 -3.67
N VAL A 244 7.43 7.49 -2.98
CA VAL A 244 7.09 6.37 -2.11
C VAL A 244 7.93 6.40 -0.84
N ARG A 245 7.33 6.00 0.30
CA ARG A 245 8.03 5.77 1.57
C ARG A 245 7.53 4.53 2.28
N ARG A 246 8.32 4.05 3.21
CA ARG A 246 7.86 3.04 4.18
C ARG A 246 6.83 3.65 5.13
N LEU A 247 5.89 2.84 5.59
CA LEU A 247 5.09 3.19 6.75
C LEU A 247 5.92 3.13 8.02
N THR A 248 5.58 3.98 8.97
CA THR A 248 6.10 3.87 10.34
C THR A 248 5.42 2.72 11.08
N GLU A 249 6.05 2.21 12.13
CA GLU A 249 5.45 1.18 12.99
C GLU A 249 4.10 1.63 13.56
N GLU A 250 3.97 2.91 13.91
CA GLU A 250 2.73 3.49 14.43
C GLU A 250 1.61 3.45 13.37
N GLU A 251 1.90 3.79 12.11
CA GLU A 251 0.94 3.71 11.00
C GLU A 251 0.49 2.26 10.77
N VAL A 252 1.42 1.30 10.80
CA VAL A 252 1.09 -0.13 10.66
C VAL A 252 0.21 -0.61 11.81
N GLN A 253 0.50 -0.23 13.05
CA GLN A 253 -0.31 -0.61 14.20
C GLN A 253 -1.71 -0.01 14.14
N LYS A 254 -1.85 1.24 13.72
CA LYS A 254 -3.16 1.89 13.51
C LYS A 254 -3.97 1.13 12.44
N LEU A 255 -3.37 0.79 11.29
CA LEU A 255 -4.03 0.01 10.24
C LEU A 255 -4.49 -1.37 10.74
N ARG A 256 -3.69 -2.04 11.57
CA ARG A 256 -4.09 -3.31 12.20
C ARG A 256 -5.28 -3.13 13.14
N THR A 257 -5.35 -2.02 13.85
CA THR A 257 -6.47 -1.68 14.73
C THR A 257 -7.75 -1.41 13.94
N ASP A 258 -7.67 -0.76 12.78
CA ASP A 258 -8.81 -0.48 11.89
C ASP A 258 -9.54 -1.76 11.46
N VAL A 259 -8.84 -2.89 11.42
CA VAL A 259 -9.37 -4.18 10.94
C VAL A 259 -9.48 -5.24 12.03
N GLY A 260 -9.20 -4.92 13.25
CA GLY A 260 -9.26 -5.59 14.56
C GLY A 260 -9.66 -7.02 14.65
#